data_35d311805f7bb50e01607c0cc733a38a
#
_entry.id   35d311805f7bb50e01607c0cc733a38a
#
_cell.length_a   1.000
_cell.length_b   1.000
_cell.length_c   1.000
_cell.angle_alpha   90.00
_cell.angle_beta   90.00
_cell.angle_gamma   90.00
#
_symmetry.space_group_name_H-M   'P 1'
#
loop_
_entity.id
_entity.type
_entity.pdbx_description
1 polymer ?
#
loop_
_entity_poly.entity_id
_entity_poly.type
_entity_poly.pdbx_seq_one_letter_code
_entity_poly.pdbx_strand_id
1 'polypeptide(L)'
;GALKDAISKKAAAADPSVGDIVLPTATVELDGKELSEADSAKAMLFAINKFSQTHGDFTISDLTDGYQSMLEDTRERIVAFKKTIAQGDFQAVFQPIVDIRTRALHHHEALVRFPETGADGSPYEMITFAEEAGVIGDFDIAMVKKVIATINAGKKVGKQVHAAVNLSGKSLESPLFIQTLLNILKDCRPIRNHLMFEVTESSRIDDLEAANKVLQELHKLGHHVCLDDFGAGAAAFQYLRALEVDFVKIDGIYVREAFTTPNGKIFLTSMASLCKELKIQTVGEFVETEEVARFLSQVGVTYGQGYLFGRPGGL
;
A
#
# COMPACT_ATOMS: atom_id res chain seq x y z
N GLY A 1 -33.88 -15.96 -3.23
CA GLY A 1 -34.87 -15.45 -2.38
C GLY A 1 -34.80 -13.95 -2.17
N ALA A 2 -34.66 -13.50 -0.94
CA ALA A 2 -34.83 -12.10 -0.52
C ALA A 2 -33.96 -11.06 -1.28
N LEU A 3 -32.72 -11.40 -1.65
CA LEU A 3 -31.84 -10.48 -2.39
C LEU A 3 -32.32 -10.28 -3.84
N LYS A 4 -32.75 -11.34 -4.48
CA LYS A 4 -33.34 -11.30 -5.84
C LYS A 4 -34.56 -10.38 -5.87
N ASP A 5 -35.46 -10.56 -4.90
CA ASP A 5 -36.69 -9.76 -4.80
C ASP A 5 -36.37 -8.28 -4.50
N ALA A 6 -35.35 -8.00 -3.71
CA ALA A 6 -34.87 -6.65 -3.42
C ALA A 6 -34.28 -5.94 -4.64
N ILE A 7 -33.47 -6.66 -5.44
CA ILE A 7 -32.87 -6.11 -6.68
C ILE A 7 -33.97 -5.85 -7.72
N SER A 8 -34.88 -6.80 -7.95
CA SER A 8 -36.01 -6.63 -8.89
C SER A 8 -36.88 -5.46 -8.50
N LYS A 9 -37.20 -5.28 -7.21
CA LYS A 9 -37.93 -4.12 -6.71
C LYS A 9 -37.22 -2.78 -6.91
N LYS A 10 -35.90 -2.73 -6.67
CA LYS A 10 -35.12 -1.51 -6.91
C LYS A 10 -34.99 -1.18 -8.39
N ALA A 11 -34.83 -2.16 -9.26
CA ALA A 11 -34.76 -1.95 -10.70
C ALA A 11 -36.09 -1.45 -11.26
N ALA A 12 -37.23 -2.05 -10.87
CA ALA A 12 -38.55 -1.61 -11.28
C ALA A 12 -38.94 -0.20 -10.73
N ALA A 13 -38.34 0.19 -9.58
CA ALA A 13 -38.51 1.53 -9.03
C ALA A 13 -37.66 2.59 -9.76
N ALA A 14 -36.52 2.18 -10.34
CA ALA A 14 -35.61 3.08 -11.08
C ALA A 14 -36.10 3.31 -12.54
N ASP A 15 -36.67 2.28 -13.17
CA ASP A 15 -37.23 2.36 -14.53
C ASP A 15 -38.49 1.47 -14.65
N PRO A 16 -39.67 2.05 -14.66
CA PRO A 16 -40.96 1.32 -14.80
C PRO A 16 -41.11 0.59 -16.14
N SER A 17 -40.31 0.87 -17.16
CA SER A 17 -40.34 0.19 -18.45
C SER A 17 -39.60 -1.15 -18.44
N VAL A 18 -38.81 -1.42 -17.39
CA VAL A 18 -38.12 -2.68 -17.20
C VAL A 18 -39.11 -3.71 -16.68
N GLY A 19 -39.56 -4.63 -17.55
CA GLY A 19 -40.39 -5.75 -17.18
C GLY A 19 -39.73 -6.67 -16.13
N ASP A 20 -40.38 -7.78 -15.77
CA ASP A 20 -39.82 -8.74 -14.80
C ASP A 20 -38.41 -9.16 -15.17
N ILE A 21 -37.44 -8.65 -14.41
CA ILE A 21 -36.03 -9.02 -14.58
C ILE A 21 -35.86 -10.45 -14.07
N VAL A 22 -35.70 -11.38 -14.98
CA VAL A 22 -35.27 -12.74 -14.62
C VAL A 22 -33.77 -12.68 -14.31
N LEU A 23 -33.45 -12.49 -13.04
CA LEU A 23 -32.05 -12.57 -12.57
C LEU A 23 -31.68 -14.05 -12.47
N PRO A 24 -30.75 -14.54 -13.32
CA PRO A 24 -30.17 -15.85 -13.12
C PRO A 24 -29.42 -15.84 -11.78
N THR A 25 -29.68 -16.84 -10.96
CA THR A 25 -29.01 -17.00 -9.65
C THR A 25 -28.34 -18.36 -9.61
N ALA A 26 -27.06 -18.39 -9.30
CA ALA A 26 -26.33 -19.58 -8.93
C ALA A 26 -26.14 -19.59 -7.41
N THR A 27 -26.29 -20.74 -6.78
CA THR A 27 -25.97 -20.93 -5.36
C THR A 27 -24.63 -21.63 -5.29
N VAL A 28 -23.64 -20.96 -4.66
CA VAL A 28 -22.35 -21.57 -4.38
C VAL A 28 -22.35 -21.99 -2.92
N GLU A 29 -22.20 -23.27 -2.64
CA GLU A 29 -22.03 -23.77 -1.28
C GLU A 29 -20.59 -23.44 -0.82
N LEU A 30 -20.50 -22.69 0.26
CA LEU A 30 -19.23 -22.37 0.90
C LEU A 30 -18.95 -23.41 1.98
N ASP A 31 -18.00 -24.27 1.77
CA ASP A 31 -17.50 -25.16 2.81
C ASP A 31 -16.58 -24.34 3.74
N GLY A 32 -17.21 -23.74 4.77
CA GLY A 32 -16.70 -22.59 5.53
C GLY A 32 -15.71 -22.90 6.65
N LYS A 33 -14.87 -23.94 6.57
CA LYS A 33 -14.06 -24.37 7.73
C LYS A 33 -12.74 -23.63 7.93
N GLU A 34 -12.21 -22.91 6.94
CA GLU A 34 -10.88 -22.28 7.01
C GLU A 34 -10.86 -20.75 6.97
N LEU A 35 -11.93 -20.12 6.47
CA LEU A 35 -12.04 -18.67 6.39
C LEU A 35 -13.22 -18.15 7.22
N SER A 36 -13.08 -16.92 7.74
CA SER A 36 -14.21 -16.20 8.32
C SER A 36 -15.27 -15.89 7.27
N GLU A 37 -16.53 -15.66 7.69
CA GLU A 37 -17.60 -15.22 6.77
C GLU A 37 -17.20 -13.96 5.99
N ALA A 38 -16.53 -13.01 6.65
CA ALA A 38 -16.04 -11.78 6.02
C ALA A 38 -14.99 -12.06 4.95
N ASP A 39 -14.04 -12.95 5.22
CA ASP A 39 -12.99 -13.28 4.24
C ASP A 39 -13.53 -14.15 3.10
N SER A 40 -14.52 -15.00 3.36
CA SER A 40 -15.24 -15.73 2.32
C SER A 40 -15.99 -14.77 1.38
N ALA A 41 -16.64 -13.74 1.93
CA ALA A 41 -17.28 -12.71 1.11
C ALA A 41 -16.28 -11.93 0.25
N LYS A 42 -15.10 -11.61 0.79
CA LYS A 42 -14.00 -10.96 0.05
C LYS A 42 -13.50 -11.84 -1.09
N ALA A 43 -13.29 -13.14 -0.83
CA ALA A 43 -12.88 -14.10 -1.87
C ALA A 43 -13.90 -14.16 -3.01
N MET A 44 -15.19 -14.17 -2.68
CA MET A 44 -16.25 -14.14 -3.68
C MET A 44 -16.23 -12.88 -4.53
N LEU A 45 -16.13 -11.72 -3.91
CA LEU A 45 -16.08 -10.44 -4.63
C LEU A 45 -14.85 -10.35 -5.54
N PHE A 46 -13.69 -10.77 -5.04
CA PHE A 46 -12.47 -10.82 -5.84
C PHE A 46 -12.63 -11.76 -7.06
N ALA A 47 -13.11 -12.97 -6.83
CA ALA A 47 -13.30 -13.94 -7.91
C ALA A 47 -14.31 -13.46 -8.96
N ILE A 48 -15.43 -12.82 -8.55
CA ILE A 48 -16.40 -12.23 -9.46
C ILE A 48 -15.76 -11.11 -10.30
N ASN A 49 -15.04 -10.19 -9.68
CA ASN A 49 -14.40 -9.09 -10.36
C ASN A 49 -13.35 -9.58 -11.36
N LYS A 50 -12.51 -10.54 -10.94
CA LYS A 50 -11.47 -11.11 -11.79
C LYS A 50 -12.05 -11.88 -12.98
N PHE A 51 -13.08 -12.67 -12.74
CA PHE A 51 -13.78 -13.42 -13.78
C PHE A 51 -14.42 -12.48 -14.81
N SER A 52 -15.09 -11.43 -14.35
CA SER A 52 -15.69 -10.41 -15.21
C SER A 52 -14.66 -9.69 -16.09
N GLN A 53 -13.48 -9.39 -15.56
CA GLN A 53 -12.41 -8.74 -16.33
C GLN A 53 -11.78 -9.65 -17.39
N THR A 54 -11.77 -10.97 -17.16
CA THR A 54 -11.06 -11.93 -18.03
C THR A 54 -11.96 -12.44 -19.17
N HIS A 55 -13.26 -12.53 -18.98
CA HIS A 55 -14.17 -13.22 -19.87
C HIS A 55 -15.17 -12.32 -20.62
N GLY A 56 -15.18 -10.99 -20.39
CA GLY A 56 -16.05 -10.05 -21.10
C GLY A 56 -17.53 -10.45 -21.08
N ASP A 57 -18.11 -10.78 -22.23
CA ASP A 57 -19.46 -11.36 -22.35
C ASP A 57 -19.43 -12.86 -22.03
N PHE A 58 -19.87 -13.27 -20.85
CA PHE A 58 -19.92 -14.66 -20.40
C PHE A 58 -21.35 -15.17 -20.22
N THR A 59 -21.53 -16.48 -20.44
CA THR A 59 -22.81 -17.16 -20.17
C THR A 59 -22.87 -17.69 -18.74
N ILE A 60 -24.10 -18.02 -18.27
CA ILE A 60 -24.28 -18.57 -16.91
C ILE A 60 -23.62 -19.93 -16.73
N SER A 61 -23.46 -20.71 -17.80
CA SER A 61 -22.75 -22.00 -17.75
C SER A 61 -21.23 -21.78 -17.56
N ASP A 62 -20.65 -20.74 -18.16
CA ASP A 62 -19.24 -20.38 -17.97
C ASP A 62 -18.97 -19.92 -16.52
N LEU A 63 -19.98 -19.32 -15.87
CA LEU A 63 -19.94 -18.96 -14.46
C LEU A 63 -19.88 -20.17 -13.52
N THR A 64 -20.41 -21.35 -13.91
CA THR A 64 -20.52 -22.47 -12.97
C THR A 64 -19.17 -23.19 -12.79
N ASP A 65 -18.44 -23.44 -13.86
CA ASP A 65 -17.22 -24.25 -13.79
C ASP A 65 -15.97 -23.37 -13.63
N GLY A 66 -15.83 -22.31 -14.41
CA GLY A 66 -14.66 -21.43 -14.36
C GLY A 66 -14.63 -20.56 -13.09
N TYR A 67 -15.78 -20.09 -12.64
CA TYR A 67 -15.88 -19.28 -11.42
C TYR A 67 -15.62 -20.09 -10.15
N GLN A 68 -16.09 -21.35 -10.07
CA GLN A 68 -15.84 -22.19 -8.89
C GLN A 68 -14.36 -22.47 -8.71
N SER A 69 -13.66 -22.82 -9.80
CA SER A 69 -12.21 -23.03 -9.75
C SER A 69 -11.48 -21.75 -9.31
N MET A 70 -11.85 -20.60 -9.88
CA MET A 70 -11.23 -19.31 -9.52
C MET A 70 -11.52 -18.90 -8.06
N LEU A 71 -12.72 -19.20 -7.56
CA LEU A 71 -13.07 -18.95 -6.18
C LEU A 71 -12.26 -19.84 -5.23
N GLU A 72 -12.09 -21.11 -5.54
CA GLU A 72 -11.30 -22.05 -4.73
C GLU A 72 -9.84 -21.64 -4.71
N ASP A 73 -9.23 -21.37 -5.86
CA ASP A 73 -7.86 -20.85 -5.97
C ASP A 73 -7.68 -19.56 -5.16
N THR A 74 -8.67 -18.65 -5.21
CA THR A 74 -8.64 -17.41 -4.44
C THR A 74 -8.69 -17.66 -2.92
N ARG A 75 -9.55 -18.60 -2.49
CA ARG A 75 -9.66 -19.00 -1.08
C ARG A 75 -8.36 -19.59 -0.57
N GLU A 76 -7.78 -20.54 -1.31
CA GLU A 76 -6.49 -21.16 -0.95
C GLU A 76 -5.39 -20.11 -0.83
N ARG A 77 -5.31 -19.15 -1.75
CA ARG A 77 -4.34 -18.07 -1.70
C ARG A 77 -4.56 -17.17 -0.48
N ILE A 78 -5.81 -16.82 -0.14
CA ILE A 78 -6.11 -16.01 1.07
C ILE A 78 -5.71 -16.79 2.33
N VAL A 79 -6.04 -18.09 2.41
CA VAL A 79 -5.66 -18.94 3.55
C VAL A 79 -4.15 -19.01 3.69
N ALA A 80 -3.43 -19.27 2.60
CA ALA A 80 -1.98 -19.32 2.59
C ALA A 80 -1.37 -17.98 3.04
N PHE A 81 -1.83 -16.86 2.48
CA PHE A 81 -1.37 -15.52 2.85
C PHE A 81 -1.60 -15.25 4.34
N LYS A 82 -2.80 -15.46 4.85
CA LYS A 82 -3.14 -15.25 6.27
C LYS A 82 -2.32 -16.14 7.20
N LYS A 83 -2.06 -17.38 6.79
CA LYS A 83 -1.20 -18.30 7.54
C LYS A 83 0.24 -17.77 7.62
N THR A 84 0.82 -17.36 6.50
CA THR A 84 2.16 -16.74 6.42
C THR A 84 2.25 -15.54 7.36
N ILE A 85 1.24 -14.66 7.35
CA ILE A 85 1.19 -13.49 8.23
C ILE A 85 1.05 -13.86 9.70
N ALA A 86 0.14 -14.78 10.03
CA ALA A 86 -0.11 -15.21 11.41
C ALA A 86 1.11 -15.92 12.04
N GLN A 87 1.85 -16.69 11.25
CA GLN A 87 3.08 -17.35 11.66
C GLN A 87 4.28 -16.39 11.73
N GLY A 88 4.15 -15.17 11.15
CA GLY A 88 5.24 -14.21 11.04
C GLY A 88 6.32 -14.66 10.05
N ASP A 89 5.97 -15.54 9.12
CA ASP A 89 6.88 -16.14 8.15
C ASP A 89 7.14 -15.19 6.97
N PHE A 90 7.64 -14.02 7.31
CA PHE A 90 8.15 -13.00 6.42
C PHE A 90 9.23 -12.20 7.13
N GLN A 91 10.11 -11.57 6.38
CA GLN A 91 11.21 -10.76 6.92
C GLN A 91 10.99 -9.29 6.61
N ALA A 92 11.37 -8.42 7.56
CA ALA A 92 11.57 -7.01 7.30
C ALA A 92 13.05 -6.78 7.00
N VAL A 93 13.34 -6.24 5.84
CA VAL A 93 14.65 -5.73 5.46
C VAL A 93 14.59 -4.20 5.38
N PHE A 94 15.72 -3.54 5.53
CA PHE A 94 15.77 -2.10 5.71
C PHE A 94 16.68 -1.48 4.66
N GLN A 95 16.15 -0.49 3.94
CA GLN A 95 16.92 0.26 2.96
C GLN A 95 17.19 1.68 3.49
N PRO A 96 18.45 2.16 3.47
CA PRO A 96 18.78 3.47 4.02
C PRO A 96 18.27 4.61 3.11
N ILE A 97 17.74 5.64 3.76
CA ILE A 97 17.41 6.95 3.19
C ILE A 97 18.32 7.97 3.86
N VAL A 98 19.10 8.68 3.06
CA VAL A 98 20.14 9.57 3.54
C VAL A 98 19.93 11.01 3.08
N ASP A 99 20.41 11.97 3.84
CA ASP A 99 20.58 13.34 3.35
C ASP A 99 21.59 13.34 2.19
N ILE A 100 21.15 13.79 1.00
CA ILE A 100 21.95 13.69 -0.23
C ILE A 100 23.27 14.47 -0.10
N ARG A 101 23.26 15.60 0.59
CA ARG A 101 24.41 16.51 0.70
C ARG A 101 25.43 16.05 1.74
N THR A 102 24.95 15.65 2.92
CA THR A 102 25.81 15.29 4.06
C THR A 102 26.12 13.80 4.14
N ARG A 103 25.36 12.98 3.43
CA ARG A 103 25.39 11.49 3.49
C ARG A 103 24.97 10.94 4.85
N ALA A 104 24.46 11.77 5.75
CA ALA A 104 23.98 11.33 7.04
C ALA A 104 22.71 10.48 6.85
N LEU A 105 22.67 9.33 7.53
CA LEU A 105 21.49 8.48 7.59
C LEU A 105 20.35 9.26 8.26
N HIS A 106 19.20 9.33 7.60
CA HIS A 106 17.98 9.91 8.17
C HIS A 106 17.10 8.81 8.77
N HIS A 107 16.70 7.85 7.98
CA HIS A 107 15.90 6.70 8.40
C HIS A 107 16.08 5.53 7.40
N HIS A 108 15.36 4.45 7.64
CA HIS A 108 15.30 3.31 6.72
C HIS A 108 13.87 3.10 6.28
N GLU A 109 13.66 2.72 5.04
CA GLU A 109 12.41 2.11 4.62
C GLU A 109 12.39 0.64 4.98
N ALA A 110 11.33 0.18 5.62
CA ALA A 110 11.12 -1.22 5.95
C ALA A 110 10.39 -1.92 4.81
N LEU A 111 11.08 -2.82 4.14
CA LEU A 111 10.60 -3.59 3.01
C LEU A 111 10.37 -5.04 3.42
N VAL A 112 9.34 -5.67 2.86
CA VAL A 112 9.06 -7.10 3.14
C VAL A 112 9.84 -8.03 2.21
N ARG A 113 10.16 -9.22 2.73
CA ARG A 113 10.61 -10.38 1.95
C ARG A 113 9.81 -11.59 2.40
N PHE A 114 9.16 -12.27 1.45
CA PHE A 114 8.46 -13.53 1.69
C PHE A 114 9.35 -14.71 1.31
N PRO A 115 9.33 -15.83 2.05
CA PRO A 115 10.14 -17.02 1.75
C PRO A 115 9.89 -17.57 0.35
N GLU A 116 8.64 -17.52 -0.09
CA GLU A 116 8.19 -18.05 -1.39
C GLU A 116 8.76 -17.28 -2.59
N THR A 117 9.13 -16.00 -2.40
CA THR A 117 9.71 -15.18 -3.48
C THR A 117 11.22 -15.36 -3.62
N GLY A 118 11.88 -16.09 -2.71
CA GLY A 118 13.34 -16.17 -2.64
C GLY A 118 13.99 -14.85 -2.16
N ALA A 119 15.33 -14.86 -2.05
CA ALA A 119 16.07 -13.72 -1.52
C ALA A 119 15.99 -12.46 -2.40
N ASP A 120 15.87 -12.64 -3.72
CA ASP A 120 15.85 -11.57 -4.73
C ASP A 120 14.46 -11.37 -5.34
N GLY A 121 13.43 -12.14 -4.91
CA GLY A 121 12.07 -12.07 -5.44
C GLY A 121 11.31 -10.84 -4.98
N SER A 122 10.51 -10.27 -5.87
CA SER A 122 9.63 -9.14 -5.55
C SER A 122 8.40 -9.61 -4.78
N PRO A 123 8.04 -8.97 -3.66
CA PRO A 123 6.78 -9.24 -2.95
C PRO A 123 5.55 -8.66 -3.66
N TYR A 124 5.72 -7.99 -4.78
CA TYR A 124 4.70 -7.18 -5.47
C TYR A 124 3.42 -7.97 -5.76
N GLU A 125 3.53 -9.17 -6.36
CA GLU A 125 2.34 -9.97 -6.71
C GLU A 125 1.53 -10.38 -5.48
N MET A 126 2.19 -10.69 -4.37
CA MET A 126 1.54 -11.09 -3.13
C MET A 126 0.84 -9.91 -2.46
N ILE A 127 1.49 -8.74 -2.44
CA ILE A 127 0.92 -7.50 -1.90
C ILE A 127 -0.28 -7.05 -2.74
N THR A 128 -0.13 -6.99 -4.07
CA THR A 128 -1.22 -6.61 -4.99
C THR A 128 -2.42 -7.55 -4.84
N PHE A 129 -2.17 -8.86 -4.77
CA PHE A 129 -3.24 -9.83 -4.51
C PHE A 129 -3.96 -9.54 -3.17
N ALA A 130 -3.20 -9.29 -2.10
CA ALA A 130 -3.78 -9.03 -0.78
C ALA A 130 -4.59 -7.73 -0.73
N GLU A 131 -4.17 -6.69 -1.47
CA GLU A 131 -4.93 -5.45 -1.65
C GLU A 131 -6.23 -5.68 -2.42
N GLU A 132 -6.15 -6.34 -3.59
CA GLU A 132 -7.31 -6.64 -4.43
C GLU A 132 -8.32 -7.56 -3.71
N ALA A 133 -7.83 -8.54 -2.95
CA ALA A 133 -8.64 -9.43 -2.14
C ALA A 133 -9.14 -8.78 -0.83
N GLY A 134 -8.67 -7.57 -0.48
CA GLY A 134 -9.08 -6.84 0.72
C GLY A 134 -8.57 -7.44 2.04
N VAL A 135 -7.47 -8.20 2.01
CA VAL A 135 -6.86 -8.84 3.20
C VAL A 135 -5.53 -8.23 3.61
N ILE A 136 -5.10 -7.16 2.95
CA ILE A 136 -3.81 -6.48 3.18
C ILE A 136 -3.68 -5.91 4.60
N GLY A 137 -4.76 -5.50 5.24
CA GLY A 137 -4.72 -4.87 6.56
C GLY A 137 -4.10 -5.75 7.66
N ASP A 138 -4.28 -7.08 7.58
CA ASP A 138 -3.65 -8.01 8.52
C ASP A 138 -2.12 -7.99 8.37
N PHE A 139 -1.64 -7.89 7.14
CA PHE A 139 -0.22 -7.78 6.83
C PHE A 139 0.37 -6.44 7.30
N ASP A 140 -0.30 -5.33 7.01
CA ASP A 140 0.18 -3.99 7.43
C ASP A 140 0.33 -3.92 8.95
N ILE A 141 -0.65 -4.44 9.71
CA ILE A 141 -0.53 -4.54 11.18
C ILE A 141 0.65 -5.42 11.61
N ALA A 142 0.86 -6.55 10.94
CA ALA A 142 1.96 -7.45 11.28
C ALA A 142 3.32 -6.80 10.98
N MET A 143 3.44 -6.08 9.85
CA MET A 143 4.64 -5.34 9.47
C MET A 143 4.94 -4.21 10.45
N VAL A 144 3.93 -3.41 10.83
CA VAL A 144 4.05 -2.36 11.86
C VAL A 144 4.58 -2.94 13.16
N LYS A 145 4.00 -4.05 13.65
CA LYS A 145 4.46 -4.72 14.88
C LYS A 145 5.92 -5.20 14.77
N LYS A 146 6.31 -5.76 13.62
CA LYS A 146 7.67 -6.25 13.38
C LYS A 146 8.68 -5.09 13.38
N VAL A 147 8.37 -3.96 12.77
CA VAL A 147 9.23 -2.78 12.77
C VAL A 147 9.31 -2.15 14.17
N ILE A 148 8.20 -2.06 14.89
CA ILE A 148 8.19 -1.61 16.30
C ILE A 148 9.13 -2.50 17.15
N ALA A 149 9.05 -3.82 16.99
CA ALA A 149 9.93 -4.75 17.70
C ALA A 149 11.41 -4.51 17.34
N THR A 150 11.73 -4.25 16.07
CA THR A 150 13.08 -3.96 15.61
C THR A 150 13.62 -2.66 16.20
N ILE A 151 12.82 -1.57 16.18
CA ILE A 151 13.18 -0.28 16.80
C ILE A 151 13.46 -0.47 18.30
N ASN A 152 12.60 -1.20 19.01
CA ASN A 152 12.77 -1.47 20.42
C ASN A 152 14.00 -2.35 20.71
N ALA A 153 14.31 -3.33 19.86
CA ALA A 153 15.51 -4.15 19.98
C ALA A 153 16.78 -3.30 19.79
N GLY A 154 16.81 -2.42 18.78
CA GLY A 154 17.90 -1.46 18.58
C GLY A 154 18.11 -0.58 19.81
N LYS A 155 17.04 -0.02 20.37
CA LYS A 155 17.11 0.82 21.57
C LYS A 155 17.71 0.12 22.76
N LYS A 156 17.40 -1.19 22.97
CA LYS A 156 17.99 -1.99 24.05
C LYS A 156 19.49 -2.14 23.96
N VAL A 157 20.05 -2.09 22.77
CA VAL A 157 21.51 -2.20 22.53
C VAL A 157 22.16 -0.83 22.24
N GLY A 158 21.46 0.27 22.53
CA GLY A 158 21.98 1.63 22.38
C GLY A 158 22.00 2.14 20.90
N LYS A 159 21.39 1.42 19.96
CA LYS A 159 21.24 1.87 18.56
C LYS A 159 19.94 2.64 18.40
N GLN A 160 20.01 3.82 17.79
CA GLN A 160 18.83 4.56 17.38
C GLN A 160 18.44 4.11 15.96
N VAL A 161 17.36 3.34 15.87
CA VAL A 161 16.78 2.90 14.59
C VAL A 161 15.59 3.78 14.28
N HIS A 162 15.62 4.45 13.13
CA HIS A 162 14.48 5.18 12.57
C HIS A 162 14.00 4.43 11.34
N ALA A 163 12.73 4.13 11.27
CA ALA A 163 12.18 3.35 10.15
C ALA A 163 10.79 3.85 9.73
N ALA A 164 10.55 3.80 8.43
CA ALA A 164 9.26 4.01 7.81
C ALA A 164 8.61 2.66 7.46
N VAL A 165 7.30 2.57 7.58
CA VAL A 165 6.48 1.39 7.26
C VAL A 165 5.43 1.78 6.25
N ASN A 166 5.34 1.01 5.17
CA ASN A 166 4.31 1.17 4.17
C ASN A 166 2.93 0.76 4.73
N LEU A 167 1.93 1.56 4.43
CA LEU A 167 0.51 1.29 4.67
C LEU A 167 -0.23 1.34 3.34
N SER A 168 -0.98 0.30 3.04
CA SER A 168 -1.85 0.30 1.86
C SER A 168 -2.97 1.32 2.00
N GLY A 169 -3.31 2.02 0.92
CA GLY A 169 -4.49 2.87 0.86
C GLY A 169 -5.78 2.13 1.22
N LYS A 170 -5.87 0.84 0.84
CA LYS A 170 -7.01 -0.02 1.21
C LYS A 170 -7.11 -0.28 2.71
N SER A 171 -5.99 -0.32 3.41
CA SER A 171 -5.97 -0.42 4.87
C SER A 171 -6.51 0.85 5.52
N LEU A 172 -6.21 2.03 4.97
CA LEU A 172 -6.70 3.32 5.47
C LEU A 172 -8.21 3.52 5.27
N GLU A 173 -8.86 2.73 4.42
CA GLU A 173 -10.31 2.71 4.25
C GLU A 173 -11.03 1.81 5.27
N SER A 174 -10.29 0.98 6.03
CA SER A 174 -10.87 0.03 6.99
C SER A 174 -10.94 0.60 8.41
N PRO A 175 -12.14 0.86 8.97
CA PRO A 175 -12.27 1.36 10.34
C PRO A 175 -11.64 0.43 11.39
N LEU A 176 -11.73 -0.89 11.17
CA LEU A 176 -11.14 -1.88 12.07
C LEU A 176 -9.61 -1.82 12.06
N PHE A 177 -9.01 -1.68 10.87
CA PHE A 177 -7.56 -1.50 10.73
C PHE A 177 -7.11 -0.22 11.44
N ILE A 178 -7.77 0.90 11.18
CA ILE A 178 -7.44 2.21 11.75
C ILE A 178 -7.49 2.13 13.29
N GLN A 179 -8.58 1.59 13.85
CA GLN A 179 -8.72 1.44 15.29
C GLN A 179 -7.58 0.58 15.88
N THR A 180 -7.26 -0.54 15.21
CA THR A 180 -6.20 -1.45 15.64
C THR A 180 -4.83 -0.76 15.60
N LEU A 181 -4.51 -0.06 14.51
CA LEU A 181 -3.27 0.69 14.35
C LEU A 181 -3.13 1.75 15.44
N LEU A 182 -4.12 2.62 15.61
CA LEU A 182 -4.08 3.69 16.60
C LEU A 182 -3.95 3.15 18.03
N ASN A 183 -4.56 2.02 18.35
CA ASN A 183 -4.40 1.39 19.68
C ASN A 183 -2.96 0.90 19.88
N ILE A 184 -2.34 0.26 18.88
CA ILE A 184 -0.94 -0.15 18.95
C ILE A 184 -0.03 1.07 19.18
N LEU A 185 -0.26 2.16 18.45
CA LEU A 185 0.58 3.36 18.50
C LEU A 185 0.48 4.14 19.82
N LYS A 186 -0.67 4.10 20.50
CA LYS A 186 -0.81 4.70 21.86
C LYS A 186 0.20 4.13 22.83
N ASP A 187 0.53 2.84 22.72
CA ASP A 187 1.50 2.16 23.59
C ASP A 187 2.95 2.39 23.14
N CYS A 188 3.15 2.97 21.94
CA CYS A 188 4.45 3.19 21.31
C CYS A 188 5.05 4.59 21.56
N ARG A 189 4.53 5.38 22.50
CA ARG A 189 5.00 6.74 22.80
C ARG A 189 6.53 6.90 22.90
N PRO A 190 7.29 5.95 23.50
CA PRO A 190 8.74 6.09 23.62
C PRO A 190 9.51 6.02 22.30
N ILE A 191 8.87 5.54 21.23
CA ILE A 191 9.49 5.37 19.90
C ILE A 191 8.79 6.18 18.80
N ARG A 192 7.86 7.06 19.17
CA ARG A 192 7.05 7.82 18.19
C ARG A 192 7.90 8.55 17.14
N ASN A 193 9.01 9.16 17.53
CA ASN A 193 9.91 9.89 16.62
C ASN A 193 10.81 8.95 15.79
N HIS A 194 10.73 7.63 16.01
CA HIS A 194 11.53 6.62 15.33
C HIS A 194 10.72 5.82 14.31
N LEU A 195 9.39 5.93 14.33
CA LEU A 195 8.48 5.24 13.44
C LEU A 195 7.74 6.24 12.57
N MET A 196 7.89 6.10 11.27
CA MET A 196 7.18 6.85 10.24
C MET A 196 6.26 5.94 9.46
N PHE A 197 5.32 6.52 8.71
CA PHE A 197 4.42 5.77 7.84
C PHE A 197 4.54 6.28 6.41
N GLU A 198 4.56 5.37 5.46
CA GLU A 198 4.50 5.67 4.03
C GLU A 198 3.15 5.22 3.48
N VAL A 199 2.52 6.08 2.68
CA VAL A 199 1.24 5.80 2.03
C VAL A 199 1.45 5.94 0.53
N THR A 200 1.19 4.85 -0.22
CA THR A 200 1.44 4.84 -1.65
C THR A 200 0.32 5.54 -2.43
N GLU A 201 0.69 6.38 -3.41
CA GLU A 201 -0.25 6.97 -4.36
C GLU A 201 -0.93 5.90 -5.23
N SER A 202 -0.19 4.84 -5.57
CA SER A 202 -0.65 3.72 -6.40
C SER A 202 -1.79 2.93 -5.75
N SER A 203 -1.88 2.92 -4.42
CA SER A 203 -3.04 2.41 -3.68
C SER A 203 -4.20 3.38 -3.82
N ARG A 204 -5.05 3.17 -4.81
CA ARG A 204 -6.24 4.00 -5.04
C ARG A 204 -7.00 4.23 -3.75
N ILE A 205 -6.90 5.44 -3.20
CA ILE A 205 -7.67 5.89 -2.03
C ILE A 205 -8.93 6.55 -2.57
N ASP A 206 -10.07 5.92 -2.35
CA ASP A 206 -11.35 6.42 -2.87
C ASP A 206 -11.85 7.63 -2.05
N ASP A 207 -11.58 7.66 -0.73
CA ASP A 207 -11.95 8.75 0.17
C ASP A 207 -10.71 9.43 0.78
N LEU A 208 -10.18 10.42 0.06
CA LEU A 208 -9.00 11.20 0.52
C LEU A 208 -9.26 12.00 1.80
N GLU A 209 -10.51 12.43 2.04
CA GLU A 209 -10.84 13.18 3.26
C GLU A 209 -10.79 12.26 4.49
N ALA A 210 -11.34 11.05 4.37
CA ALA A 210 -11.25 10.06 5.44
C ALA A 210 -9.80 9.63 5.69
N ALA A 211 -9.01 9.40 4.63
CA ALA A 211 -7.59 9.10 4.75
C ALA A 211 -6.84 10.22 5.45
N ASN A 212 -7.06 11.48 5.07
CA ASN A 212 -6.39 12.62 5.71
C ASN A 212 -6.69 12.71 7.21
N LYS A 213 -7.92 12.40 7.64
CA LYS A 213 -8.25 12.32 9.08
C LYS A 213 -7.39 11.30 9.82
N VAL A 214 -7.10 10.16 9.17
CA VAL A 214 -6.20 9.14 9.74
C VAL A 214 -4.78 9.68 9.84
N LEU A 215 -4.26 10.36 8.80
CA LEU A 215 -2.92 10.97 8.83
C LEU A 215 -2.81 12.01 9.94
N GLN A 216 -3.83 12.83 10.14
CA GLN A 216 -3.89 13.79 11.26
C GLN A 216 -3.84 13.10 12.64
N GLU A 217 -4.49 11.93 12.81
CA GLU A 217 -4.37 11.16 14.04
C GLU A 217 -2.94 10.61 14.24
N LEU A 218 -2.27 10.17 13.16
CA LEU A 218 -0.86 9.75 13.22
C LEU A 218 0.05 10.93 13.65
N HIS A 219 -0.17 12.12 13.10
CA HIS A 219 0.55 13.34 13.49
C HIS A 219 0.30 13.71 14.96
N LYS A 220 -0.93 13.62 15.46
CA LYS A 220 -1.25 13.86 16.89
C LYS A 220 -0.52 12.88 17.82
N LEU A 221 -0.25 11.67 17.36
CA LEU A 221 0.55 10.68 18.08
C LEU A 221 2.06 10.93 17.96
N GLY A 222 2.48 11.86 17.09
CA GLY A 222 3.87 12.28 16.89
C GLY A 222 4.63 11.47 15.83
N HIS A 223 3.90 10.83 14.91
CA HIS A 223 4.49 10.13 13.78
C HIS A 223 4.50 11.00 12.53
N HIS A 224 5.56 10.92 11.76
CA HIS A 224 5.63 11.53 10.43
C HIS A 224 5.00 10.64 9.37
N VAL A 225 4.48 11.28 8.32
CA VAL A 225 3.87 10.61 7.18
C VAL A 225 4.56 11.01 5.89
N CYS A 226 4.80 10.04 5.04
CA CYS A 226 5.37 10.18 3.71
C CYS A 226 4.35 9.74 2.65
N LEU A 227 4.22 10.49 1.59
CA LEU A 227 3.54 10.06 0.37
C LEU A 227 4.55 9.39 -0.54
N ASP A 228 4.31 8.13 -0.87
CA ASP A 228 5.19 7.32 -1.72
C ASP A 228 4.72 7.28 -3.17
N ASP A 229 5.62 6.89 -4.09
CA ASP A 229 5.40 6.79 -5.55
C ASP A 229 4.89 8.10 -6.20
N PHE A 230 5.23 9.27 -5.64
CA PHE A 230 4.69 10.55 -6.12
C PHE A 230 5.02 10.80 -7.58
N GLY A 231 3.95 10.95 -8.35
CA GLY A 231 3.98 11.23 -9.77
C GLY A 231 3.73 10.00 -10.65
N ALA A 232 3.79 8.78 -10.13
CA ALA A 232 3.52 7.56 -10.92
C ALA A 232 2.08 7.51 -11.43
N GLY A 233 1.14 8.16 -10.73
CA GLY A 233 -0.27 8.20 -11.07
C GLY A 233 -0.75 9.53 -11.66
N ALA A 234 -1.91 9.49 -12.32
CA ALA A 234 -2.55 10.69 -12.87
C ALA A 234 -3.11 11.65 -11.80
N ALA A 235 -3.16 11.22 -10.55
CA ALA A 235 -3.78 11.94 -9.43
C ALA A 235 -2.78 12.55 -8.44
N ALA A 236 -1.46 12.48 -8.70
CA ALA A 236 -0.39 12.90 -7.79
C ALA A 236 -0.64 14.26 -7.09
N PHE A 237 -0.99 15.27 -7.87
CA PHE A 237 -1.27 16.62 -7.34
C PHE A 237 -2.55 16.68 -6.48
N GLN A 238 -3.51 15.79 -6.73
CA GLN A 238 -4.73 15.70 -5.93
C GLN A 238 -4.40 15.18 -4.53
N TYR A 239 -3.53 14.19 -4.42
CA TYR A 239 -3.04 13.66 -3.14
C TYR A 239 -2.30 14.73 -2.35
N LEU A 240 -1.34 15.44 -2.96
CA LEU A 240 -0.62 16.54 -2.30
C LEU A 240 -1.53 17.66 -1.80
N ARG A 241 -2.65 17.88 -2.47
CA ARG A 241 -3.61 18.90 -2.05
C ARG A 241 -4.51 18.44 -0.91
N ALA A 242 -4.82 17.14 -0.87
CA ALA A 242 -5.81 16.58 0.05
C ALA A 242 -5.19 16.01 1.33
N LEU A 243 -3.95 15.51 1.26
CA LEU A 243 -3.29 14.82 2.35
C LEU A 243 -2.25 15.72 3.03
N GLU A 244 -2.27 15.75 4.35
CA GLU A 244 -1.23 16.38 5.16
C GLU A 244 -0.06 15.40 5.32
N VAL A 245 1.04 15.67 4.62
CA VAL A 245 2.24 14.82 4.64
C VAL A 245 3.49 15.64 4.94
N ASP A 246 4.48 15.04 5.60
CA ASP A 246 5.76 15.67 5.92
C ASP A 246 6.79 15.44 4.82
N PHE A 247 6.69 14.30 4.14
CA PHE A 247 7.63 13.86 3.13
C PHE A 247 6.91 13.39 1.88
N VAL A 248 7.61 13.47 0.75
CA VAL A 248 7.21 12.91 -0.53
C VAL A 248 8.38 12.16 -1.13
N LYS A 249 8.18 10.90 -1.53
CA LYS A 249 9.15 10.14 -2.31
C LYS A 249 8.81 10.33 -3.79
N ILE A 250 9.76 10.90 -4.53
CA ILE A 250 9.63 11.11 -5.97
C ILE A 250 10.01 9.80 -6.65
N ASP A 251 9.04 9.21 -7.36
CA ASP A 251 9.21 7.93 -8.06
C ASP A 251 10.45 7.93 -8.96
N GLY A 252 11.17 6.82 -8.93
CA GLY A 252 12.37 6.60 -9.71
C GLY A 252 12.21 6.73 -11.22
N ILE A 253 10.99 6.63 -11.76
CA ILE A 253 10.72 6.90 -13.17
C ILE A 253 11.14 8.33 -13.50
N TYR A 254 10.71 9.32 -12.71
CA TYR A 254 11.05 10.74 -12.93
C TYR A 254 12.54 11.02 -12.69
N VAL A 255 13.15 10.33 -11.75
CA VAL A 255 14.59 10.44 -11.54
C VAL A 255 15.35 9.94 -12.77
N ARG A 256 14.95 8.82 -13.37
CA ARG A 256 15.54 8.27 -14.60
C ARG A 256 15.23 9.15 -15.82
N GLU A 257 14.01 9.61 -15.96
CA GLU A 257 13.60 10.47 -17.09
C GLU A 257 14.35 11.80 -17.10
N ALA A 258 14.77 12.31 -15.94
CA ALA A 258 15.59 13.51 -15.88
C ALA A 258 16.92 13.38 -16.65
N PHE A 259 17.37 12.15 -16.91
CA PHE A 259 18.61 11.90 -17.67
C PHE A 259 18.38 11.30 -19.06
N THR A 260 17.14 10.90 -19.37
CA THR A 260 16.83 10.20 -20.62
C THR A 260 15.89 10.96 -21.55
N THR A 261 15.14 11.93 -21.04
CA THR A 261 14.19 12.71 -21.84
C THR A 261 14.45 14.21 -21.77
N PRO A 262 14.15 14.99 -22.86
CA PRO A 262 14.36 16.44 -22.87
C PRO A 262 13.60 17.18 -21.76
N ASN A 263 12.41 16.70 -21.40
CA ASN A 263 11.54 17.34 -20.43
C ASN A 263 11.69 16.80 -19.00
N GLY A 264 12.36 15.65 -18.80
CA GLY A 264 12.45 14.98 -17.51
C GLY A 264 13.06 15.86 -16.41
N LYS A 265 14.12 16.63 -16.74
CA LYS A 265 14.71 17.60 -15.80
C LYS A 265 13.73 18.69 -15.38
N ILE A 266 12.88 19.15 -16.31
CA ILE A 266 11.89 20.20 -16.04
C ILE A 266 10.83 19.65 -15.09
N PHE A 267 10.31 18.44 -15.34
CA PHE A 267 9.32 17.83 -14.47
C PHE A 267 9.86 17.61 -13.05
N LEU A 268 11.00 16.95 -12.91
CA LEU A 268 11.61 16.70 -11.62
C LEU A 268 11.89 17.99 -10.83
N THR A 269 12.42 19.01 -11.50
CA THR A 269 12.67 20.32 -10.89
C THR A 269 11.38 20.99 -10.43
N SER A 270 10.31 20.88 -11.22
CA SER A 270 9.00 21.45 -10.89
C SER A 270 8.37 20.74 -9.68
N MET A 271 8.49 19.40 -9.61
CA MET A 271 8.01 18.60 -8.46
C MET A 271 8.76 18.99 -7.19
N ALA A 272 10.10 19.04 -7.24
CA ALA A 272 10.91 19.44 -6.09
C ALA A 272 10.61 20.87 -5.62
N SER A 273 10.42 21.80 -6.56
CA SER A 273 10.06 23.18 -6.26
C SER A 273 8.68 23.30 -5.60
N LEU A 274 7.69 22.56 -6.11
CA LEU A 274 6.35 22.52 -5.54
C LEU A 274 6.38 22.02 -4.09
N CYS A 275 7.05 20.90 -3.85
CA CYS A 275 7.17 20.34 -2.50
C CYS A 275 7.86 21.33 -1.55
N LYS A 276 8.90 22.02 -2.01
CA LYS A 276 9.59 23.05 -1.24
C LYS A 276 8.67 24.22 -0.85
N GLU A 277 7.86 24.73 -1.79
CA GLU A 277 6.89 25.79 -1.51
C GLU A 277 5.81 25.35 -0.52
N LEU A 278 5.42 24.08 -0.57
CA LEU A 278 4.49 23.47 0.40
C LEU A 278 5.16 23.11 1.73
N LYS A 279 6.48 23.31 1.87
CA LYS A 279 7.29 22.93 3.04
C LYS A 279 7.31 21.42 3.30
N ILE A 280 7.15 20.63 2.26
CA ILE A 280 7.24 19.18 2.30
C ILE A 280 8.66 18.76 1.92
N GLN A 281 9.27 17.87 2.70
CA GLN A 281 10.61 17.36 2.42
C GLN A 281 10.53 16.28 1.31
N THR A 282 11.57 16.20 0.48
CA THR A 282 11.57 15.29 -0.66
C THR A 282 12.64 14.21 -0.54
N VAL A 283 12.29 13.01 -0.95
CA VAL A 283 13.19 11.86 -1.11
C VAL A 283 13.22 11.51 -2.60
N GLY A 284 14.39 11.51 -3.22
CA GLY A 284 14.55 11.00 -4.59
C GLY A 284 14.87 9.51 -4.55
N GLU A 285 14.11 8.72 -5.30
CA GLU A 285 14.31 7.28 -5.39
C GLU A 285 15.29 6.88 -6.51
N PHE A 286 15.69 5.60 -6.51
CA PHE A 286 16.58 5.00 -7.52
C PHE A 286 17.88 5.79 -7.73
N VAL A 287 18.45 6.34 -6.66
CA VAL A 287 19.74 7.02 -6.72
C VAL A 287 20.86 5.97 -6.80
N GLU A 288 21.33 5.72 -8.01
CA GLU A 288 22.34 4.69 -8.28
C GLU A 288 23.75 5.25 -8.52
N THR A 289 23.84 6.55 -8.86
CA THR A 289 25.11 7.19 -9.20
C THR A 289 25.30 8.53 -8.50
N GLU A 290 26.56 8.94 -8.32
CA GLU A 290 26.90 10.26 -7.80
C GLU A 290 26.42 11.42 -8.69
N GLU A 291 26.26 11.19 -9.99
CA GLU A 291 25.71 12.17 -10.92
C GLU A 291 24.24 12.45 -10.61
N VAL A 292 23.45 11.39 -10.41
CA VAL A 292 22.03 11.49 -10.02
C VAL A 292 21.91 12.20 -8.68
N ALA A 293 22.70 11.81 -7.67
CA ALA A 293 22.69 12.43 -6.34
C ALA A 293 23.01 13.93 -6.40
N ARG A 294 24.00 14.32 -7.18
CA ARG A 294 24.37 15.74 -7.37
C ARG A 294 23.25 16.54 -8.03
N PHE A 295 22.64 15.98 -9.07
CA PHE A 295 21.53 16.65 -9.76
C PHE A 295 20.33 16.84 -8.82
N LEU A 296 19.91 15.80 -8.09
CA LEU A 296 18.83 15.88 -7.11
C LEU A 296 19.11 16.97 -6.06
N SER A 297 20.33 17.03 -5.52
CA SER A 297 20.74 18.07 -4.57
C SER A 297 20.66 19.48 -5.19
N GLN A 298 21.04 19.64 -6.46
CA GLN A 298 20.99 20.94 -7.16
C GLN A 298 19.56 21.46 -7.36
N VAL A 299 18.62 20.55 -7.63
CA VAL A 299 17.19 20.90 -7.80
C VAL A 299 16.44 21.00 -6.47
N GLY A 300 17.10 20.77 -5.36
CA GLY A 300 16.55 20.99 -4.01
C GLY A 300 15.91 19.78 -3.36
N VAL A 301 16.10 18.56 -3.91
CA VAL A 301 15.71 17.32 -3.24
C VAL A 301 16.60 17.10 -2.00
N THR A 302 15.96 16.79 -0.87
CA THR A 302 16.63 16.75 0.43
C THR A 302 17.31 15.41 0.69
N TYR A 303 16.57 14.31 0.51
CA TYR A 303 17.01 12.96 0.80
C TYR A 303 17.07 12.11 -0.46
N GLY A 304 17.80 11.02 -0.37
CA GLY A 304 17.92 10.05 -1.45
C GLY A 304 17.88 8.62 -0.95
N GLN A 305 17.28 7.77 -1.78
CA GLN A 305 17.22 6.34 -1.60
C GLN A 305 17.68 5.66 -2.88
N GLY A 306 18.50 4.63 -2.76
CA GLY A 306 18.98 3.87 -3.92
C GLY A 306 20.27 3.10 -3.61
N TYR A 307 20.72 2.32 -4.59
CA TYR A 307 21.86 1.43 -4.40
C TYR A 307 23.20 2.16 -4.19
N LEU A 308 23.25 3.45 -4.54
CA LEU A 308 24.41 4.28 -4.18
C LEU A 308 24.60 4.36 -2.66
N PHE A 309 23.53 4.37 -1.89
CA PHE A 309 23.55 4.54 -0.44
C PHE A 309 23.47 3.21 0.32
N GLY A 310 22.82 2.22 -0.28
CA GLY A 310 22.70 0.88 0.27
C GLY A 310 21.58 0.07 -0.35
N ARG A 311 21.75 -1.23 -0.34
CA ARG A 311 20.70 -2.18 -0.71
C ARG A 311 19.85 -2.52 0.52
N PRO A 312 18.60 -2.96 0.33
CA PRO A 312 17.81 -3.51 1.43
C PRO A 312 18.56 -4.67 2.13
N GLY A 313 18.65 -4.61 3.45
CA GLY A 313 19.38 -5.61 4.25
C GLY A 313 18.95 -5.63 5.71
N GLY A 314 19.63 -6.42 6.55
CA GLY A 314 19.45 -6.37 8.01
C GLY A 314 20.04 -5.09 8.62
N LEU A 315 19.59 -4.69 9.82
CA LEU A 315 20.09 -3.53 10.59
C LEU A 315 21.27 -3.91 11.49
#